data_db330343a6d49d8005fe9655495782d3
#
_entry.id   db330343a6d49d8005fe9655495782d3
#
_cell.length_a   1.000
_cell.length_b   1.000
_cell.length_c   1.000
_cell.angle_alpha   90.00
_cell.angle_beta   90.00
_cell.angle_gamma   90.00
#
_symmetry.space_group_name_H-M   'P 1'
#
loop_
_entity.id
_entity.type
_entity.pdbx_description
1 polymer ?
#
loop_
_entity_poly.entity_id
_entity_poly.type
_entity_poly.pdbx_seq_one_letter_code
_entity_poly.pdbx_strand_id
1 'polypeptide(L)'
;MKLMNILVAGLLLLGAAACSDDDKPTFPEEPIYDMTGFAKGADVSWLTQMEASGKKFYTVSGRETECMTLLRDLGMNSIRLRVWVNPSDGWCNKNDVLAKAWRAHQLGMRLMIDFHYSDVWADPGSQHKPAAWEGLSLDELKAAMTAHTKDVLSALKDKG
;
A
#
# COMPACT_ATOMS: atom_id res chain seq x y z
N MET A 1 1.85 -68.55 -50.10
CA MET A 1 1.33 -67.17 -49.98
C MET A 1 1.71 -66.64 -48.62
N LYS A 2 2.68 -65.74 -48.53
CA LYS A 2 3.16 -65.14 -47.27
C LYS A 2 2.54 -63.75 -47.11
N LEU A 3 1.77 -63.57 -46.08
CA LEU A 3 1.28 -62.26 -45.70
C LEU A 3 2.44 -61.52 -45.01
N MET A 4 2.68 -60.31 -45.48
CA MET A 4 3.69 -59.40 -44.93
C MET A 4 2.98 -58.37 -44.06
N ASN A 5 3.18 -58.42 -42.74
CA ASN A 5 2.67 -57.47 -41.79
C ASN A 5 3.53 -56.19 -41.83
N ILE A 6 2.97 -55.11 -42.26
CA ILE A 6 3.59 -53.80 -42.18
C ILE A 6 3.19 -53.17 -40.84
N LEU A 7 4.19 -53.05 -39.96
CA LEU A 7 4.05 -52.31 -38.71
C LEU A 7 4.30 -50.81 -39.00
N VAL A 8 3.26 -50.01 -38.91
CA VAL A 8 3.39 -48.55 -38.95
C VAL A 8 3.64 -48.07 -37.53
N ALA A 9 4.86 -47.68 -37.22
CA ALA A 9 5.21 -47.02 -35.99
C ALA A 9 4.81 -45.52 -36.08
N GLY A 10 3.71 -45.16 -35.43
CA GLY A 10 3.31 -43.78 -35.28
C GLY A 10 4.16 -43.08 -34.22
N LEU A 11 5.00 -42.15 -34.68
CA LEU A 11 5.81 -41.30 -33.82
C LEU A 11 4.91 -40.17 -33.28
N LEU A 12 4.45 -40.30 -32.02
CA LEU A 12 3.77 -39.23 -31.31
C LEU A 12 4.82 -38.18 -30.90
N LEU A 13 4.90 -37.08 -31.63
CA LEU A 13 5.58 -35.86 -31.22
C LEU A 13 4.72 -35.16 -30.14
N LEU A 14 5.07 -35.37 -28.88
CA LEU A 14 4.62 -34.51 -27.81
C LEU A 14 5.31 -33.14 -27.96
N GLY A 15 4.61 -32.21 -28.54
CA GLY A 15 4.97 -30.80 -28.49
C GLY A 15 4.90 -30.31 -27.04
N ALA A 16 6.06 -30.18 -26.40
CA ALA A 16 6.15 -29.38 -25.16
C ALA A 16 5.86 -27.91 -25.52
N ALA A 17 4.65 -27.46 -25.24
CA ALA A 17 4.38 -26.04 -25.23
C ALA A 17 5.21 -25.45 -24.09
N ALA A 18 6.33 -24.84 -24.43
CA ALA A 18 7.05 -23.95 -23.51
C ALA A 18 6.13 -22.76 -23.26
N CYS A 19 5.50 -22.72 -22.08
CA CYS A 19 4.96 -21.48 -21.58
C CYS A 19 6.14 -20.52 -21.45
N SER A 20 6.22 -19.53 -22.32
CA SER A 20 7.14 -18.42 -22.16
C SER A 20 6.75 -17.67 -20.88
N ASP A 21 7.70 -17.46 -20.00
CA ASP A 21 7.55 -16.72 -18.73
C ASP A 21 7.34 -15.20 -18.96
N ASP A 22 6.97 -14.80 -20.18
CA ASP A 22 6.87 -13.41 -20.62
C ASP A 22 5.57 -12.71 -20.21
N ASP A 23 4.64 -13.42 -19.57
CA ASP A 23 3.37 -12.84 -19.06
C ASP A 23 3.40 -12.46 -17.57
N LYS A 24 4.56 -12.42 -16.93
CA LYS A 24 4.64 -11.77 -15.62
C LYS A 24 4.43 -10.28 -15.82
N PRO A 25 3.45 -9.66 -15.15
CA PRO A 25 3.34 -8.21 -15.20
C PRO A 25 4.68 -7.62 -14.75
N THR A 26 5.40 -7.02 -15.68
CA THR A 26 6.56 -6.19 -15.34
C THR A 26 6.03 -5.00 -14.57
N PHE A 27 6.13 -5.08 -13.24
CA PHE A 27 6.00 -3.88 -12.44
C PHE A 27 7.12 -2.93 -12.88
N PRO A 28 6.83 -1.64 -13.12
CA PRO A 28 7.88 -0.71 -13.47
C PRO A 28 8.95 -0.77 -12.38
N GLU A 29 10.21 -0.86 -12.81
CA GLU A 29 11.36 -0.66 -11.93
C GLU A 29 11.07 0.56 -11.07
N GLU A 30 11.38 0.46 -9.78
CA GLU A 30 11.04 1.39 -8.69
C GLU A 30 10.61 2.78 -9.16
N PRO A 31 9.41 3.26 -8.81
CA PRO A 31 8.96 4.57 -9.25
C PRO A 31 9.98 5.61 -8.78
N ILE A 32 10.59 6.31 -9.72
CA ILE A 32 11.48 7.42 -9.41
C ILE A 32 10.60 8.51 -8.79
N TYR A 33 10.68 8.67 -7.47
CA TYR A 33 10.01 9.76 -6.78
C TYR A 33 10.69 11.07 -7.17
N ASP A 34 9.98 11.92 -7.85
CA ASP A 34 10.42 13.30 -8.04
C ASP A 34 10.25 14.07 -6.73
N MET A 35 11.34 14.18 -5.98
CA MET A 35 11.39 14.92 -4.72
C MET A 35 11.68 16.42 -4.95
N THR A 36 11.81 16.87 -6.19
CA THR A 36 12.00 18.28 -6.53
C THR A 36 10.69 19.05 -6.48
N GLY A 37 10.78 20.33 -6.31
CA GLY A 37 9.62 21.21 -6.34
C GLY A 37 8.70 21.12 -5.13
N PHE A 38 7.58 21.83 -5.21
CA PHE A 38 6.61 21.95 -4.13
C PHE A 38 5.79 20.68 -3.95
N ALA A 39 5.64 20.23 -2.70
CA ALA A 39 4.76 19.09 -2.35
C ALA A 39 3.30 19.55 -2.39
N LYS A 40 2.59 19.12 -3.44
CA LYS A 40 1.13 19.31 -3.58
C LYS A 40 0.46 18.02 -3.18
N GLY A 41 -0.24 18.00 -2.05
CA GLY A 41 -0.77 16.75 -1.52
C GLY A 41 -2.10 16.88 -0.81
N ALA A 42 -2.63 15.71 -0.45
CA ALA A 42 -3.83 15.56 0.35
C ALA A 42 -3.62 14.54 1.47
N ASP A 43 -4.30 14.75 2.59
CA ASP A 43 -4.46 13.73 3.61
C ASP A 43 -5.60 12.79 3.22
N VAL A 44 -5.28 11.52 3.04
CA VAL A 44 -6.23 10.48 2.68
C VAL A 44 -6.27 9.36 3.73
N SER A 45 -5.98 9.70 4.98
CA SER A 45 -5.89 8.74 6.08
C SER A 45 -7.15 7.90 6.27
N TRP A 46 -8.33 8.44 5.97
CA TRP A 46 -9.62 7.73 6.09
C TRP A 46 -10.06 7.02 4.81
N LEU A 47 -9.25 7.02 3.77
CA LEU A 47 -9.66 6.52 2.45
C LEU A 47 -10.19 5.09 2.50
N THR A 48 -9.46 4.17 3.08
CA THR A 48 -9.85 2.75 3.19
C THR A 48 -11.17 2.55 3.96
N GLN A 49 -11.38 3.32 5.04
CA GLN A 49 -12.64 3.31 5.79
C GLN A 49 -13.80 3.86 4.95
N MET A 50 -13.59 4.93 4.19
CA MET A 50 -14.60 5.49 3.29
C MET A 50 -14.97 4.48 2.18
N GLU A 51 -13.98 3.85 1.58
CA GLU A 51 -14.18 2.82 0.56
C GLU A 51 -14.94 1.61 1.12
N ALA A 52 -14.57 1.14 2.30
CA ALA A 52 -15.28 0.06 2.99
C ALA A 52 -16.74 0.42 3.31
N SER A 53 -17.05 1.70 3.51
CA SER A 53 -18.43 2.20 3.66
C SER A 53 -19.17 2.42 2.32
N GLY A 54 -18.57 2.02 1.20
CA GLY A 54 -19.16 2.13 -0.13
C GLY A 54 -19.03 3.51 -0.80
N LYS A 55 -18.21 4.41 -0.26
CA LYS A 55 -17.94 5.70 -0.91
C LYS A 55 -17.17 5.50 -2.21
N LYS A 56 -17.58 6.22 -3.24
CA LYS A 56 -16.99 6.20 -4.58
C LYS A 56 -16.50 7.60 -4.95
N PHE A 57 -15.48 7.65 -5.78
CA PHE A 57 -14.88 8.88 -6.28
C PHE A 57 -15.06 8.96 -7.79
N TYR A 58 -15.27 10.16 -8.31
CA TYR A 58 -15.59 10.37 -9.71
C TYR A 58 -14.80 11.51 -10.30
N THR A 59 -14.39 11.38 -11.56
CA THR A 59 -13.85 12.49 -12.34
C THR A 59 -14.93 13.54 -12.59
N VAL A 60 -14.54 14.71 -13.06
CA VAL A 60 -15.47 15.78 -13.50
C VAL A 60 -16.44 15.28 -14.59
N SER A 61 -16.00 14.33 -15.41
CA SER A 61 -16.83 13.71 -16.45
C SER A 61 -17.78 12.60 -15.93
N GLY A 62 -17.79 12.33 -14.62
CA GLY A 62 -18.66 11.32 -14.00
C GLY A 62 -18.13 9.89 -14.06
N ARG A 63 -16.90 9.65 -14.49
CA ARG A 63 -16.28 8.32 -14.48
C ARG A 63 -15.81 7.96 -13.07
N GLU A 64 -16.23 6.80 -12.56
CA GLU A 64 -15.72 6.26 -11.31
C GLU A 64 -14.21 6.02 -11.43
N THR A 65 -13.45 6.45 -10.44
CA THR A 65 -11.99 6.43 -10.45
C THR A 65 -11.47 6.21 -9.03
N GLU A 66 -10.37 5.49 -8.90
CA GLU A 66 -9.68 5.33 -7.62
C GLU A 66 -9.19 6.70 -7.11
N CYS A 67 -9.33 6.95 -5.80
CA CYS A 67 -9.14 8.27 -5.21
C CYS A 67 -7.74 8.83 -5.42
N MET A 68 -6.68 8.05 -5.14
CA MET A 68 -5.30 8.55 -5.27
C MET A 68 -4.92 8.76 -6.74
N THR A 69 -5.43 7.92 -7.64
CA THR A 69 -5.29 8.12 -9.09
C THR A 69 -5.94 9.43 -9.51
N LEU A 70 -7.15 9.72 -9.02
CA LEU A 70 -7.83 10.98 -9.29
C LEU A 70 -7.02 12.19 -8.79
N LEU A 71 -6.48 12.11 -7.56
CA LEU A 71 -5.66 13.18 -6.99
C LEU A 71 -4.38 13.41 -7.80
N ARG A 72 -3.71 12.33 -8.23
CA ARG A 72 -2.53 12.42 -9.10
C ARG A 72 -2.89 13.08 -10.44
N ASP A 73 -3.98 12.69 -11.07
CA ASP A 73 -4.43 13.22 -12.35
C ASP A 73 -4.82 14.71 -12.25
N LEU A 74 -5.21 15.16 -11.04
CA LEU A 74 -5.43 16.58 -10.71
C LEU A 74 -4.12 17.32 -10.38
N GLY A 75 -2.96 16.68 -10.51
CA GLY A 75 -1.64 17.28 -10.34
C GLY A 75 -1.08 17.25 -8.92
N MET A 76 -1.65 16.43 -8.02
CA MET A 76 -1.04 16.15 -6.73
C MET A 76 0.11 15.16 -6.89
N ASN A 77 1.16 15.34 -6.08
CA ASN A 77 2.38 14.53 -6.11
C ASN A 77 2.75 13.97 -4.74
N SER A 78 1.90 14.14 -3.74
CA SER A 78 2.19 13.77 -2.36
C SER A 78 0.93 13.31 -1.64
N ILE A 79 1.08 12.33 -0.75
CA ILE A 79 0.01 11.81 0.10
C ILE A 79 0.47 11.88 1.56
N ARG A 80 -0.40 12.40 2.44
CA ARG A 80 -0.22 12.33 3.89
C ARG A 80 -1.07 11.19 4.44
N LEU A 81 -0.46 10.36 5.31
CA LEU A 81 -1.11 9.24 5.99
C LEU A 81 -0.84 9.35 7.49
N ARG A 82 -1.90 9.45 8.26
CA ARG A 82 -1.86 9.36 9.72
C ARG A 82 -1.67 7.91 10.13
N VAL A 83 -0.83 7.66 11.14
CA VAL A 83 -0.70 6.36 11.78
C VAL A 83 -1.01 6.44 13.26
N TRP A 84 -1.87 5.54 13.73
CA TRP A 84 -2.17 5.27 15.13
C TRP A 84 -1.44 4.02 15.61
N VAL A 85 -1.33 3.86 16.93
CA VAL A 85 -0.59 2.74 17.52
C VAL A 85 -1.42 1.45 17.48
N ASN A 86 -2.59 1.45 18.11
CA ASN A 86 -3.47 0.29 18.17
C ASN A 86 -4.96 0.69 18.17
N PRO A 87 -5.47 1.28 17.08
CA PRO A 87 -6.87 1.68 16.99
C PRO A 87 -7.79 0.46 17.04
N SER A 88 -8.88 0.57 17.79
CA SER A 88 -9.81 -0.55 18.04
C SER A 88 -10.53 -1.06 16.80
N ASP A 89 -10.75 -0.18 15.81
CA ASP A 89 -11.42 -0.49 14.54
C ASP A 89 -10.44 -0.88 13.42
N GLY A 90 -9.13 -0.81 13.67
CA GLY A 90 -8.07 -1.16 12.74
C GLY A 90 -7.74 -0.10 11.69
N TRP A 91 -8.56 0.94 11.53
CA TRP A 91 -8.25 2.02 10.58
C TRP A 91 -7.05 2.85 11.04
N CYS A 92 -6.22 3.26 10.11
CA CYS A 92 -4.98 3.99 10.37
C CYS A 92 -3.96 3.25 11.25
N ASN A 93 -4.11 1.94 11.48
CA ASN A 93 -3.02 1.13 12.02
C ASN A 93 -1.90 0.94 10.99
N LYS A 94 -0.79 0.33 11.39
CA LYS A 94 0.35 0.06 10.50
C LYS A 94 -0.08 -0.64 9.19
N ASN A 95 -0.89 -1.69 9.26
CA ASN A 95 -1.26 -2.46 8.07
C ASN A 95 -2.15 -1.65 7.10
N ASP A 96 -3.08 -0.89 7.62
CA ASP A 96 -3.94 0.00 6.82
C ASP A 96 -3.12 1.14 6.18
N VAL A 97 -2.14 1.68 6.91
CA VAL A 97 -1.19 2.67 6.36
C VAL A 97 -0.34 2.06 5.24
N LEU A 98 0.19 0.84 5.43
CA LEU A 98 0.97 0.14 4.40
C LEU A 98 0.17 -0.10 3.13
N ALA A 99 -1.11 -0.48 3.25
CA ALA A 99 -1.97 -0.68 2.08
C ALA A 99 -2.17 0.62 1.28
N LYS A 100 -2.38 1.74 1.96
CA LYS A 100 -2.50 3.06 1.32
C LYS A 100 -1.16 3.57 0.76
N ALA A 101 -0.07 3.37 1.51
CA ALA A 101 1.27 3.74 1.08
C ALA A 101 1.67 3.01 -0.20
N TRP A 102 1.37 1.71 -0.31
CA TRP A 102 1.60 0.95 -1.52
C TRP A 102 0.85 1.52 -2.74
N ARG A 103 -0.39 1.95 -2.57
CA ARG A 103 -1.16 2.61 -3.65
C ARG A 103 -0.50 3.91 -4.10
N ALA A 104 -0.06 4.74 -3.16
CA ALA A 104 0.66 5.98 -3.46
C ALA A 104 2.01 5.70 -4.15
N HIS A 105 2.75 4.68 -3.69
CA HIS A 105 4.00 4.23 -4.29
C HIS A 105 3.81 3.85 -5.77
N GLN A 106 2.82 3.02 -6.09
CA GLN A 106 2.52 2.62 -7.47
C GLN A 106 2.18 3.81 -8.39
N LEU A 107 1.75 4.92 -7.82
CA LEU A 107 1.45 6.17 -8.54
C LEU A 107 2.64 7.14 -8.59
N GLY A 108 3.80 6.76 -8.03
CA GLY A 108 4.98 7.62 -7.93
C GLY A 108 4.77 8.84 -7.03
N MET A 109 3.83 8.78 -6.07
CA MET A 109 3.53 9.89 -5.17
C MET A 109 4.38 9.80 -3.90
N ARG A 110 4.90 10.95 -3.45
CA ARG A 110 5.64 11.08 -2.19
C ARG A 110 4.73 10.78 -1.00
N LEU A 111 5.31 10.24 0.07
CA LEU A 111 4.60 9.96 1.32
C LEU A 111 5.04 10.90 2.44
N MET A 112 4.07 11.36 3.21
CA MET A 112 4.25 11.99 4.51
C MET A 112 3.54 11.15 5.57
N ILE A 113 4.28 10.58 6.51
CA ILE A 113 3.71 9.79 7.61
C ILE A 113 3.55 10.68 8.82
N ASP A 114 2.33 10.74 9.32
CA ASP A 114 1.95 11.53 10.48
C ASP A 114 1.69 10.63 11.69
N PHE A 115 2.67 10.57 12.60
CA PHE A 115 2.60 9.76 13.80
C PHE A 115 1.78 10.47 14.90
N HIS A 116 0.59 9.97 15.18
CA HIS A 116 -0.24 10.52 16.27
C HIS A 116 0.11 9.98 17.65
N TYR A 117 0.89 8.91 17.79
CA TYR A 117 1.21 8.27 19.08
C TYR A 117 0.01 8.15 20.02
N SER A 118 -1.11 7.77 19.48
CA SER A 118 -2.41 7.58 20.12
C SER A 118 -3.11 6.39 19.46
N ASP A 119 -4.17 5.88 20.06
CA ASP A 119 -5.07 4.89 19.45
C ASP A 119 -6.28 5.53 18.76
N VAL A 120 -6.45 6.85 18.98
CA VAL A 120 -7.57 7.63 18.49
C VAL A 120 -7.11 8.99 17.98
N TRP A 121 -8.04 9.80 17.49
CA TRP A 121 -7.75 11.16 17.06
C TRP A 121 -7.02 11.95 18.15
N ALA A 122 -5.94 12.60 17.76
CA ALA A 122 -5.15 13.46 18.64
C ALA A 122 -5.02 14.85 18.01
N ASP A 123 -5.28 15.85 18.82
CA ASP A 123 -5.14 17.28 18.51
C ASP A 123 -4.69 18.03 19.77
N PRO A 124 -4.46 19.36 19.72
CA PRO A 124 -4.02 20.12 20.90
C PRO A 124 -4.96 20.03 22.11
N GLY A 125 -6.25 19.74 21.90
CA GLY A 125 -7.25 19.57 22.96
C GLY A 125 -7.45 18.14 23.42
N SER A 126 -6.89 17.16 22.70
CA SER A 126 -7.12 15.73 22.96
C SER A 126 -5.87 14.93 22.66
N GLN A 127 -5.03 14.69 23.68
CA GLN A 127 -3.75 14.00 23.54
C GLN A 127 -3.69 12.80 24.49
N HIS A 128 -4.41 11.74 24.12
CA HIS A 128 -4.43 10.49 24.88
C HIS A 128 -3.27 9.60 24.47
N LYS A 129 -2.51 9.11 25.45
CA LYS A 129 -1.52 8.06 25.20
C LYS A 129 -2.23 6.78 24.71
N PRO A 130 -1.59 5.98 23.86
CA PRO A 130 -2.08 4.62 23.57
C PRO A 130 -2.32 3.84 24.88
N ALA A 131 -3.40 3.06 24.93
CA ALA A 131 -3.71 2.26 26.11
C ALA A 131 -2.56 1.31 26.52
N ALA A 132 -1.84 0.77 25.55
CA ALA A 132 -0.66 -0.08 25.79
C ALA A 132 0.52 0.68 26.42
N TRP A 133 0.51 2.01 26.44
CA TRP A 133 1.58 2.85 26.97
C TRP A 133 1.19 3.56 28.26
N GLU A 134 -0.03 3.34 28.74
CA GLU A 134 -0.45 3.85 30.04
C GLU A 134 0.38 3.21 31.15
N GLY A 135 0.81 4.01 32.12
CA GLY A 135 1.60 3.54 33.23
C GLY A 135 3.09 3.30 32.97
N LEU A 136 3.57 3.44 31.71
CA LEU A 136 4.97 3.34 31.40
C LEU A 136 5.77 4.49 32.02
N SER A 137 6.97 4.18 32.57
CA SER A 137 7.96 5.19 32.94
C SER A 137 8.43 5.96 31.70
N LEU A 138 9.11 7.09 31.91
CA LEU A 138 9.60 7.92 30.80
C LEU A 138 10.54 7.12 29.85
N ASP A 139 11.42 6.28 30.39
CA ASP A 139 12.36 5.52 29.57
C ASP A 139 11.68 4.38 28.80
N GLU A 140 10.70 3.70 29.42
CA GLU A 140 9.87 2.72 28.73
C GLU A 140 9.01 3.37 27.65
N LEU A 141 8.44 4.57 27.89
CA LEU A 141 7.68 5.31 26.90
C LEU A 141 8.54 5.72 25.70
N LYS A 142 9.76 6.21 25.92
CA LYS A 142 10.73 6.49 24.85
C LYS A 142 11.03 5.25 24.02
N ALA A 143 11.25 4.11 24.70
CA ALA A 143 11.50 2.83 24.03
C ALA A 143 10.30 2.39 23.18
N ALA A 144 9.08 2.48 23.72
CA ALA A 144 7.84 2.13 23.02
C ALA A 144 7.60 3.01 21.79
N MET A 145 7.76 4.33 21.91
CA MET A 145 7.65 5.28 20.78
C MET A 145 8.70 4.98 19.72
N THR A 146 9.94 4.75 20.13
CA THR A 146 11.04 4.42 19.20
C THR A 146 10.75 3.11 18.46
N ALA A 147 10.30 2.08 19.17
CA ALA A 147 9.98 0.78 18.59
C ALA A 147 8.85 0.89 17.57
N HIS A 148 7.75 1.58 17.91
CA HIS A 148 6.62 1.80 17.01
C HIS A 148 7.03 2.57 15.75
N THR A 149 7.78 3.66 15.91
CA THR A 149 8.26 4.47 14.78
C THR A 149 9.14 3.66 13.84
N LYS A 150 10.10 2.90 14.40
CA LYS A 150 10.99 2.04 13.62
C LYS A 150 10.22 0.93 12.91
N ASP A 151 9.26 0.30 13.57
CA ASP A 151 8.44 -0.77 13.01
C ASP A 151 7.64 -0.28 11.79
N VAL A 152 6.98 0.87 11.89
CA VAL A 152 6.23 1.46 10.77
C VAL A 152 7.16 1.85 9.62
N LEU A 153 8.25 2.57 9.91
CA LEU A 153 9.17 3.05 8.86
C LEU A 153 9.92 1.91 8.18
N SER A 154 10.34 0.88 8.93
CA SER A 154 10.97 -0.31 8.33
C SER A 154 9.99 -1.04 7.41
N ALA A 155 8.75 -1.24 7.85
CA ALA A 155 7.74 -1.91 7.03
C ALA A 155 7.39 -1.13 5.76
N LEU A 156 7.41 0.21 5.80
CA LEU A 156 7.24 1.05 4.62
C LEU A 156 8.43 0.90 3.67
N LYS A 157 9.67 0.92 4.20
CA LYS A 157 10.89 0.77 3.40
C LYS A 157 10.97 -0.61 2.73
N ASP A 158 10.54 -1.68 3.41
CA ASP A 158 10.56 -3.05 2.87
C ASP A 158 9.56 -3.26 1.74
N LYS A 159 8.64 -2.33 1.53
CA LYS A 159 7.64 -2.35 0.46
C LYS A 159 7.97 -1.41 -0.71
N GLY A 160 9.10 -0.74 -0.68
CA GLY A 160 9.54 0.28 -1.66
C GLY A 160 9.48 1.66 -1.05
#